data_cfc030aa5812474cb583ce023e0dd5f4
#
_entry.id   cfc030aa5812474cb583ce023e0dd5f4
#
_cell.length_a   1.000
_cell.length_b   1.000
_cell.length_c   1.000
_cell.angle_alpha   90.00
_cell.angle_beta   90.00
_cell.angle_gamma   90.00
#
_symmetry.space_group_name_H-M   'P 1'
#
loop_
_entity.id
_entity.type
_entity.pdbx_description
1 polymer ?
#
loop_
_entity_poly.entity_id
_entity_poly.type
_entity_poly.pdbx_seq_one_letter_code
_entity_poly.pdbx_strand_id
1 'polypeptide(L)'
;MGGVLLPGPSQAGANPAYAAFPGSWEKEGFQIPVGLVRFLPLFPETSPLAYLTDPQAFRTRFDLLSFYDQAAHPNSFLLNPARSPDEVVFRVSADGLSITDGSGKPLLPSFQVGSDPGKPRALVPDPFPSIALELGPGTYLRFGTFAGVQGVRVSPSSALAQALASGSMEPCKGSSPSPCALEASGSYSTGISLALGFAAPLPEVPGLGKVYVGARAEGFYGLGYTEGSAEARPTFDQNGNVQGAEYRYRYFLSYAPFMEGTLGQGAAGQGYGLRADLGVAVDGGEWALGLGARNLLGFARWEGLEVVYNGTAETRTRTTKRSDLSAPEFLLNGAYRLPLEVGSLLLAADARFGSTAPAFHLGLEYSLGPWALRAGVGLEGGLGFGLGAGLNLEDLALDLALTTHEAPLVGGTVYGVALGVNF
;
A
#
# COMPACT_ATOMS: atom_id res chain seq x y z
N MET A 1 10.04 12.64 -9.38
CA MET A 1 9.86 13.80 -8.48
C MET A 1 9.53 13.38 -7.04
N GLY A 2 10.07 12.24 -6.56
CA GLY A 2 9.95 11.85 -5.15
C GLY A 2 8.53 11.56 -4.63
N GLY A 3 7.58 11.19 -5.49
CA GLY A 3 6.20 10.88 -5.09
C GLY A 3 5.25 12.09 -5.03
N VAL A 4 5.69 13.28 -5.44
CA VAL A 4 4.86 14.50 -5.47
C VAL A 4 3.64 14.33 -6.36
N LEU A 5 2.47 14.69 -5.84
CA LEU A 5 1.23 14.79 -6.59
C LEU A 5 1.08 16.19 -7.20
N LEU A 6 1.26 16.28 -8.52
CA LEU A 6 1.13 17.54 -9.26
C LEU A 6 -0.35 17.92 -9.44
N PRO A 7 -0.72 19.22 -9.29
CA PRO A 7 -2.03 19.68 -9.72
C PRO A 7 -2.28 19.43 -11.21
N GLY A 8 -3.36 18.74 -11.56
CA GLY A 8 -3.73 18.45 -12.95
C GLY A 8 -4.80 17.37 -13.08
N PRO A 9 -5.41 17.23 -14.29
CA PRO A 9 -6.50 16.29 -14.54
C PRO A 9 -6.20 14.84 -14.19
N SER A 10 -4.97 14.38 -14.39
CA SER A 10 -4.50 13.05 -14.02
C SER A 10 -4.67 12.73 -12.54
N GLN A 11 -4.70 13.76 -11.69
CA GLN A 11 -4.87 13.65 -10.25
C GLN A 11 -6.32 13.85 -9.78
N ALA A 12 -7.32 13.79 -10.68
CA ALA A 12 -8.74 13.86 -10.31
C ALA A 12 -9.16 12.76 -9.31
N GLY A 13 -8.43 11.65 -9.27
CA GLY A 13 -8.58 10.60 -8.25
C GLY A 13 -8.16 11.03 -6.84
N ALA A 14 -7.23 11.95 -6.71
CA ALA A 14 -6.75 12.49 -5.44
C ALA A 14 -7.50 13.77 -5.03
N ASN A 15 -7.86 14.60 -6.00
CA ASN A 15 -8.64 15.82 -5.81
C ASN A 15 -9.66 15.94 -6.95
N PRO A 16 -10.97 15.75 -6.71
CA PRO A 16 -11.98 15.78 -7.76
C PRO A 16 -12.05 17.08 -8.56
N ALA A 17 -11.65 18.23 -7.98
CA ALA A 17 -11.63 19.52 -8.68
C ALA A 17 -10.71 19.54 -9.92
N TYR A 18 -9.71 18.69 -9.93
CA TYR A 18 -8.78 18.58 -11.05
C TYR A 18 -9.40 18.02 -12.33
N ALA A 19 -10.57 17.40 -12.26
CA ALA A 19 -11.26 16.95 -13.46
C ALA A 19 -11.66 18.07 -14.43
N ALA A 20 -11.82 19.31 -13.94
CA ALA A 20 -12.08 20.49 -14.75
C ALA A 20 -10.83 21.40 -14.91
N PHE A 21 -9.69 20.98 -14.38
CA PHE A 21 -8.44 21.74 -14.40
C PHE A 21 -7.88 21.79 -15.84
N PRO A 22 -7.21 22.89 -16.24
CA PRO A 22 -6.61 22.94 -17.56
C PRO A 22 -5.47 21.93 -17.70
N GLY A 23 -5.36 21.33 -18.87
CA GLY A 23 -4.38 20.32 -19.20
C GLY A 23 -5.03 19.10 -19.84
N SER A 24 -4.22 18.18 -20.31
CA SER A 24 -4.70 16.88 -20.78
C SER A 24 -4.82 15.89 -19.61
N TRP A 25 -5.82 15.04 -19.68
CA TRP A 25 -5.78 13.75 -18.98
C TRP A 25 -4.48 13.06 -19.41
N GLU A 26 -3.85 12.31 -18.51
CA GLU A 26 -2.61 11.62 -18.85
C GLU A 26 -2.73 10.94 -20.21
N LYS A 27 -1.70 11.07 -21.03
CA LYS A 27 -1.56 10.22 -22.22
C LYS A 27 -1.73 8.78 -21.80
N GLU A 28 -2.51 8.02 -22.54
CA GLU A 28 -2.62 6.60 -22.29
C GLU A 28 -1.22 5.99 -22.30
N GLY A 29 -0.90 5.27 -21.27
CA GLY A 29 0.41 4.69 -21.12
C GLY A 29 0.40 3.55 -20.14
N PHE A 30 1.46 2.80 -20.14
CA PHE A 30 1.66 1.76 -19.14
C PHE A 30 3.02 1.89 -18.48
N GLN A 31 3.06 1.54 -17.22
CA GLN A 31 4.32 1.40 -16.52
C GLN A 31 4.78 -0.06 -16.69
N ILE A 32 6.01 -0.22 -17.12
CA ILE A 32 6.61 -1.55 -17.25
C ILE A 32 6.87 -2.07 -15.84
N PRO A 33 6.22 -3.16 -15.41
CA PRO A 33 6.37 -3.71 -14.07
C PRO A 33 7.71 -4.45 -13.96
N VAL A 34 8.82 -3.73 -14.09
CA VAL A 34 10.18 -4.29 -14.10
C VAL A 34 10.50 -5.08 -12.83
N GLY A 35 9.83 -4.74 -11.72
CA GLY A 35 9.94 -5.49 -10.48
C GLY A 35 9.46 -6.94 -10.58
N LEU A 36 8.54 -7.23 -11.50
CA LEU A 36 8.06 -8.59 -11.71
C LEU A 36 9.16 -9.51 -12.29
N VAL A 37 10.17 -8.96 -12.95
CA VAL A 37 11.34 -9.73 -13.43
C VAL A 37 12.02 -10.48 -12.29
N ARG A 38 11.97 -9.95 -11.07
CA ARG A 38 12.52 -10.61 -9.88
C ARG A 38 11.84 -11.94 -9.56
N PHE A 39 10.57 -12.11 -9.97
CA PHE A 39 9.84 -13.35 -9.76
C PHE A 39 10.10 -14.39 -10.86
N LEU A 40 10.73 -14.01 -11.99
CA LEU A 40 11.04 -14.97 -13.06
C LEU A 40 11.83 -16.19 -12.56
N PRO A 41 12.84 -16.07 -11.67
CA PRO A 41 13.53 -17.23 -11.13
C PRO A 41 12.67 -18.13 -10.26
N LEU A 42 11.50 -17.66 -9.84
CA LEU A 42 10.53 -18.44 -9.07
C LEU A 42 9.66 -19.31 -9.97
N PHE A 43 9.58 -19.02 -11.27
CA PHE A 43 8.82 -19.81 -12.23
C PHE A 43 9.75 -20.86 -12.86
N PRO A 44 9.39 -22.13 -12.79
CA PRO A 44 10.13 -23.16 -13.52
C PRO A 44 10.03 -22.91 -15.03
N GLU A 45 11.07 -23.28 -15.77
CA GLU A 45 11.20 -23.04 -17.22
C GLU A 45 10.01 -23.57 -18.05
N THR A 46 9.26 -24.51 -17.52
CA THR A 46 8.22 -25.22 -18.25
C THR A 46 6.79 -24.75 -17.96
N SER A 47 6.49 -24.17 -16.80
CA SER A 47 5.15 -23.66 -16.49
C SER A 47 5.11 -22.85 -15.19
N PRO A 48 4.53 -21.63 -15.21
CA PRO A 48 4.24 -20.87 -13.98
C PRO A 48 3.30 -21.63 -13.01
N LEU A 49 2.41 -22.49 -13.54
CA LEU A 49 1.51 -23.31 -12.75
C LEU A 49 2.23 -24.43 -11.99
N ALA A 50 3.31 -24.97 -12.55
CA ALA A 50 4.09 -26.00 -11.87
C ALA A 50 4.74 -25.46 -10.59
N TYR A 51 5.05 -24.16 -10.53
CA TYR A 51 5.55 -23.53 -9.33
C TYR A 51 4.52 -23.50 -8.20
N LEU A 52 3.25 -23.22 -8.52
CA LEU A 52 2.14 -23.25 -7.54
C LEU A 52 1.82 -24.67 -7.08
N THR A 53 2.22 -25.67 -7.87
CA THR A 53 1.97 -27.10 -7.57
C THR A 53 3.20 -27.80 -6.98
N ASP A 54 4.38 -27.16 -7.04
CA ASP A 54 5.59 -27.69 -6.40
C ASP A 54 5.83 -27.04 -5.01
N PRO A 55 5.45 -27.73 -3.93
CA PRO A 55 5.65 -27.21 -2.56
C PRO A 55 7.12 -26.97 -2.21
N GLN A 56 8.06 -27.65 -2.86
CA GLN A 56 9.47 -27.49 -2.54
C GLN A 56 10.07 -26.23 -3.16
N ALA A 57 9.66 -25.86 -4.38
CA ALA A 57 10.06 -24.62 -4.98
C ALA A 57 9.51 -23.40 -4.19
N PHE A 58 8.28 -23.52 -3.69
CA PHE A 58 7.68 -22.51 -2.82
C PHE A 58 8.41 -22.39 -1.48
N ARG A 59 8.77 -23.52 -0.85
CA ARG A 59 9.45 -23.58 0.45
C ARG A 59 10.77 -22.83 0.48
N THR A 60 11.55 -22.92 -0.60
CA THR A 60 12.94 -22.46 -0.59
C THR A 60 13.14 -21.01 -1.04
N ARG A 61 12.13 -20.39 -1.63
CA ARG A 61 12.31 -19.12 -2.36
C ARG A 61 11.27 -18.04 -2.08
N PHE A 62 10.19 -18.36 -1.39
CA PHE A 62 9.13 -17.40 -1.13
C PHE A 62 9.43 -16.58 0.12
N ASP A 63 9.65 -15.28 -0.07
CA ASP A 63 9.77 -14.28 0.99
C ASP A 63 8.52 -13.40 0.94
N LEU A 64 7.62 -13.58 1.95
CA LEU A 64 6.35 -12.87 2.01
C LEU A 64 6.54 -11.35 2.06
N LEU A 65 7.55 -10.86 2.77
CA LEU A 65 7.77 -9.41 2.91
C LEU A 65 8.30 -8.82 1.62
N SER A 66 9.22 -9.51 0.95
CA SER A 66 9.69 -9.08 -0.37
C SER A 66 8.58 -9.15 -1.42
N PHE A 67 7.71 -10.18 -1.35
CA PHE A 67 6.52 -10.25 -2.21
C PHE A 67 5.57 -9.08 -1.94
N TYR A 68 5.28 -8.81 -0.68
CA TYR A 68 4.41 -7.72 -0.27
C TYR A 68 4.95 -6.35 -0.72
N ASP A 69 6.23 -6.09 -0.47
CA ASP A 69 6.88 -4.85 -0.87
C ASP A 69 6.89 -4.69 -2.41
N GLN A 70 7.11 -5.78 -3.14
CA GLN A 70 7.03 -5.80 -4.60
C GLN A 70 5.60 -5.59 -5.10
N ALA A 71 4.61 -6.15 -4.43
CA ALA A 71 3.20 -5.95 -4.76
C ALA A 71 2.75 -4.50 -4.49
N ALA A 72 3.32 -3.85 -3.47
CA ALA A 72 3.10 -2.44 -3.19
C ALA A 72 3.75 -1.51 -4.24
N HIS A 73 4.83 -1.98 -4.89
CA HIS A 73 5.60 -1.22 -5.89
C HIS A 73 5.80 -2.01 -7.19
N PRO A 74 4.72 -2.42 -7.89
CA PRO A 74 4.80 -3.34 -9.03
C PRO A 74 5.58 -2.77 -10.22
N ASN A 75 5.73 -1.46 -10.28
CA ASN A 75 6.39 -0.74 -11.36
C ASN A 75 7.89 -0.54 -11.10
N SER A 76 8.42 -1.05 -9.99
CA SER A 76 9.81 -0.87 -9.60
C SER A 76 10.54 -2.19 -9.67
N PHE A 77 11.79 -2.15 -10.11
CA PHE A 77 12.73 -3.22 -9.88
C PHE A 77 13.43 -2.95 -8.54
N LEU A 78 13.09 -3.74 -7.52
CA LEU A 78 13.68 -3.60 -6.20
C LEU A 78 15.07 -4.24 -6.21
N LEU A 79 16.10 -3.40 -6.12
CA LEU A 79 17.46 -3.87 -5.86
C LEU A 79 17.48 -4.35 -4.41
N ASN A 80 17.89 -5.59 -4.20
CA ASN A 80 18.05 -6.11 -2.84
C ASN A 80 19.06 -5.24 -2.08
N PRO A 81 18.64 -4.47 -1.07
CA PRO A 81 19.58 -3.89 -0.15
C PRO A 81 20.29 -5.03 0.57
N ALA A 82 21.57 -4.85 0.87
CA ALA A 82 22.22 -5.72 1.82
C ALA A 82 21.45 -5.61 3.14
N ARG A 83 20.75 -6.68 3.55
CA ARG A 83 20.00 -6.70 4.80
C ARG A 83 20.98 -6.61 5.95
N SER A 84 20.69 -5.73 6.91
CA SER A 84 21.44 -5.69 8.16
C SER A 84 21.28 -7.02 8.91
N PRO A 85 22.30 -7.54 9.59
CA PRO A 85 22.14 -8.67 10.49
C PRO A 85 21.03 -8.48 11.54
N ASP A 86 20.72 -7.23 11.88
CA ASP A 86 19.71 -6.87 12.87
C ASP A 86 18.27 -6.84 12.29
N GLU A 87 18.11 -7.00 10.98
CA GLU A 87 16.79 -7.05 10.35
C GLU A 87 16.09 -8.38 10.64
N VAL A 88 14.80 -8.28 10.90
CA VAL A 88 13.92 -9.44 11.07
C VAL A 88 13.30 -9.82 9.74
N VAL A 89 13.53 -11.05 9.31
CA VAL A 89 12.98 -11.58 8.07
C VAL A 89 11.95 -12.67 8.38
N PHE A 90 10.71 -12.40 8.03
CA PHE A 90 9.62 -13.38 8.09
C PHE A 90 9.54 -14.11 6.75
N ARG A 91 9.68 -15.43 6.79
CA ARG A 91 9.48 -16.28 5.61
C ARG A 91 8.33 -17.22 5.85
N VAL A 92 7.36 -17.20 4.95
CA VAL A 92 6.28 -18.19 4.94
C VAL A 92 6.63 -19.25 3.93
N SER A 93 6.64 -20.51 4.37
CA SER A 93 6.85 -21.67 3.52
C SER A 93 5.79 -22.72 3.83
N ALA A 94 5.77 -23.82 3.07
CA ALA A 94 4.87 -24.93 3.38
C ALA A 94 5.20 -25.63 4.71
N ASP A 95 6.42 -25.42 5.25
CA ASP A 95 6.84 -25.92 6.57
C ASP A 95 6.45 -24.97 7.71
N GLY A 96 5.91 -23.80 7.40
CA GLY A 96 5.46 -22.81 8.37
C GLY A 96 6.17 -21.45 8.24
N LEU A 97 6.07 -20.68 9.31
CA LEU A 97 6.68 -19.36 9.44
C LEU A 97 8.08 -19.50 10.06
N SER A 98 9.10 -19.03 9.37
CA SER A 98 10.44 -18.86 9.93
C SER A 98 10.76 -17.39 10.14
N ILE A 99 11.40 -17.08 11.26
CA ILE A 99 11.86 -15.75 11.63
C ILE A 99 13.38 -15.81 11.70
N THR A 100 14.06 -15.04 10.84
CA THR A 100 15.52 -15.02 10.77
C THR A 100 16.04 -13.59 10.82
N ASP A 101 17.33 -13.40 11.11
CA ASP A 101 17.99 -12.13 10.82
C ASP A 101 18.20 -11.91 9.32
N GLY A 102 18.72 -10.76 8.94
CA GLY A 102 19.00 -10.44 7.55
C GLY A 102 20.02 -11.34 6.88
N SER A 103 20.84 -12.06 7.66
CA SER A 103 21.81 -13.05 7.17
C SER A 103 21.22 -14.46 7.00
N GLY A 104 19.95 -14.66 7.42
CA GLY A 104 19.27 -15.94 7.39
C GLY A 104 19.46 -16.82 8.63
N LYS A 105 20.12 -16.31 9.67
CA LYS A 105 20.30 -17.01 10.94
C LYS A 105 19.00 -16.95 11.77
N PRO A 106 18.54 -18.06 12.37
CA PRO A 106 17.38 -18.04 13.25
C PRO A 106 17.53 -17.04 14.39
N LEU A 107 16.51 -16.21 14.60
CA LEU A 107 16.54 -15.10 15.54
C LEU A 107 16.24 -15.48 16.98
N LEU A 108 16.88 -16.45 17.54
CA LEU A 108 16.99 -16.64 18.96
C LEU A 108 18.48 -16.74 19.25
N PRO A 109 19.06 -15.86 20.03
CA PRO A 109 18.52 -15.07 21.13
C PRO A 109 18.60 -13.51 20.97
N SER A 110 18.90 -12.97 19.82
CA SER A 110 19.12 -11.52 19.69
C SER A 110 18.12 -10.86 18.71
N PHE A 111 16.89 -10.73 19.14
CA PHE A 111 15.82 -10.13 18.37
C PHE A 111 15.60 -8.67 18.79
N GLN A 112 15.92 -7.73 17.94
CA GLN A 112 15.42 -6.38 18.09
C GLN A 112 14.14 -6.25 17.29
N VAL A 113 13.01 -6.05 17.97
CA VAL A 113 11.77 -5.65 17.31
C VAL A 113 12.01 -4.29 16.71
N GLY A 114 11.96 -4.19 15.41
CA GLY A 114 11.93 -2.90 14.75
C GLY A 114 10.82 -2.05 15.37
N SER A 115 11.05 -0.74 15.48
CA SER A 115 10.10 0.24 16.00
C SER A 115 8.72 -0.05 15.44
N ASP A 116 7.70 0.06 16.31
CA ASP A 116 6.28 -0.07 15.99
C ASP A 116 6.04 0.42 14.56
N PRO A 117 5.66 -0.44 13.61
CA PRO A 117 5.38 0.00 12.27
C PRO A 117 4.30 1.05 12.41
N GLY A 118 4.66 2.30 12.24
CA GLY A 118 3.84 3.47 12.55
C GLY A 118 2.42 3.31 12.03
N LYS A 119 1.54 4.21 12.34
CA LYS A 119 0.11 4.17 12.00
C LYS A 119 -0.18 3.38 10.73
N PRO A 120 -1.14 2.44 10.75
CA PRO A 120 -1.40 1.54 9.64
C PRO A 120 -1.51 2.30 8.32
N ARG A 121 -0.68 1.96 7.36
CA ARG A 121 -0.80 2.49 6.00
C ARG A 121 -1.87 1.71 5.29
N ALA A 122 -2.82 2.41 4.69
CA ALA A 122 -3.62 1.81 3.65
C ALA A 122 -2.74 1.64 2.41
N LEU A 123 -2.16 0.46 2.27
CA LEU A 123 -1.43 0.11 1.06
C LEU A 123 -2.47 -0.41 0.08
N VAL A 124 -2.73 0.40 -0.91
CA VAL A 124 -3.63 0.04 -2.02
C VAL A 124 -2.82 0.18 -3.30
N PRO A 125 -2.01 -0.83 -3.68
CA PRO A 125 -1.66 -0.91 -5.07
C PRO A 125 -2.96 -1.19 -5.83
N ASP A 126 -3.30 -0.36 -6.79
CA ASP A 126 -4.33 -0.68 -7.78
C ASP A 126 -3.75 -1.81 -8.63
N PRO A 127 -4.12 -3.08 -8.44
CA PRO A 127 -3.48 -4.20 -9.14
C PRO A 127 -3.78 -4.18 -10.65
N PHE A 128 -4.79 -3.41 -11.04
CA PHE A 128 -5.18 -3.25 -12.43
C PHE A 128 -5.37 -1.78 -12.78
N PRO A 129 -5.02 -1.37 -14.00
CA PRO A 129 -5.23 -0.01 -14.45
C PRO A 129 -6.70 0.37 -14.36
N SER A 130 -6.99 1.51 -13.78
CA SER A 130 -8.34 2.06 -13.80
C SER A 130 -8.60 2.71 -15.15
N ILE A 131 -9.81 2.48 -15.67
CA ILE A 131 -10.27 3.11 -16.90
C ILE A 131 -11.09 4.33 -16.51
N ALA A 132 -10.69 5.51 -17.00
CA ALA A 132 -11.43 6.74 -16.84
C ALA A 132 -12.04 7.14 -18.17
N LEU A 133 -13.34 7.42 -18.17
CA LEU A 133 -14.09 7.91 -19.33
C LEU A 133 -14.56 9.34 -19.04
N GLU A 134 -14.13 10.28 -19.84
CA GLU A 134 -14.66 11.63 -19.80
C GLU A 134 -16.06 11.64 -20.44
N LEU A 135 -17.07 12.04 -19.67
CA LEU A 135 -18.46 12.11 -20.11
C LEU A 135 -18.83 13.52 -20.63
N GLY A 136 -17.98 14.48 -20.34
CA GLY A 136 -18.12 15.90 -20.70
C GLY A 136 -17.20 16.76 -19.82
N PRO A 137 -17.14 18.08 -20.09
CA PRO A 137 -16.23 18.96 -19.37
C PRO A 137 -16.38 18.82 -17.85
N GLY A 138 -15.31 18.37 -17.18
CA GLY A 138 -15.28 18.18 -15.74
C GLY A 138 -16.10 16.99 -15.21
N THR A 139 -16.72 16.18 -16.07
CA THR A 139 -17.50 15.01 -15.66
C THR A 139 -16.84 13.74 -16.15
N TYR A 140 -16.58 12.81 -15.25
CA TYR A 140 -15.93 11.55 -15.60
C TYR A 140 -16.51 10.35 -14.86
N LEU A 141 -16.43 9.21 -15.51
CA LEU A 141 -16.71 7.91 -14.94
C LEU A 141 -15.39 7.15 -14.84
N ARG A 142 -15.11 6.58 -13.67
CA ARG A 142 -13.91 5.76 -13.46
C ARG A 142 -14.31 4.38 -13.00
N PHE A 143 -13.90 3.36 -13.72
CA PHE A 143 -13.95 1.97 -13.31
C PHE A 143 -12.58 1.52 -12.88
N GLY A 144 -12.47 0.83 -11.75
CA GLY A 144 -11.20 0.36 -11.23
C GLY A 144 -11.37 -0.84 -10.31
N THR A 145 -10.24 -1.36 -9.90
CA THR A 145 -10.12 -2.34 -8.83
C THR A 145 -9.44 -1.70 -7.63
N PHE A 146 -9.64 -2.28 -6.48
CA PHE A 146 -8.88 -1.93 -5.29
C PHE A 146 -8.40 -3.19 -4.59
N ALA A 147 -7.23 -3.10 -3.99
CA ALA A 147 -6.72 -4.07 -3.04
C ALA A 147 -6.00 -3.31 -1.94
N GLY A 148 -6.21 -3.68 -0.69
CA GLY A 148 -5.64 -2.96 0.43
C GLY A 148 -5.30 -3.88 1.59
N VAL A 149 -4.16 -3.62 2.20
CA VAL A 149 -3.73 -4.20 3.46
C VAL A 149 -3.67 -3.09 4.49
N GLN A 150 -4.31 -3.29 5.63
CA GLN A 150 -4.40 -2.27 6.68
C GLN A 150 -4.07 -2.88 8.04
N GLY A 151 -3.47 -2.07 8.91
CA GLY A 151 -3.27 -2.40 10.31
C GLY A 151 -2.46 -3.66 10.54
N VAL A 152 -1.58 -4.06 9.61
CA VAL A 152 -0.70 -5.20 9.82
C VAL A 152 0.26 -4.86 10.92
N ARG A 153 0.14 -5.62 12.00
CA ARG A 153 0.98 -5.46 13.19
C ARG A 153 1.39 -6.83 13.67
N VAL A 154 2.68 -6.99 13.94
CA VAL A 154 3.25 -8.13 14.65
C VAL A 154 4.06 -7.57 15.81
N SER A 155 3.65 -7.89 17.03
CA SER A 155 4.31 -7.35 18.21
C SER A 155 4.51 -8.43 19.27
N PRO A 156 5.72 -8.58 19.80
CA PRO A 156 5.93 -9.36 21.00
C PRO A 156 5.43 -8.61 22.24
N SER A 157 4.98 -9.34 23.24
CA SER A 157 4.79 -8.78 24.57
C SER A 157 6.14 -8.27 25.14
N SER A 158 6.08 -7.36 26.11
CA SER A 158 7.29 -6.85 26.75
C SER A 158 8.17 -7.94 27.35
N ALA A 159 7.55 -8.97 27.93
CA ALA A 159 8.27 -10.13 28.47
C ALA A 159 8.96 -10.95 27.37
N LEU A 160 8.30 -11.16 26.21
CA LEU A 160 8.91 -11.85 25.08
C LEU A 160 10.05 -11.01 24.48
N ALA A 161 9.85 -9.71 24.31
CA ALA A 161 10.90 -8.82 23.83
C ALA A 161 12.15 -8.84 24.75
N GLN A 162 11.93 -8.83 26.07
CA GLN A 162 13.02 -8.93 27.06
C GLN A 162 13.71 -10.30 26.97
N ALA A 163 12.95 -11.38 26.85
CA ALA A 163 13.50 -12.74 26.70
C ALA A 163 14.39 -12.84 25.45
N LEU A 164 13.91 -12.32 24.33
CA LEU A 164 14.64 -12.31 23.07
C LEU A 164 15.91 -11.44 23.15
N ALA A 165 15.83 -10.27 23.76
CA ALA A 165 16.98 -9.38 23.94
C ALA A 165 18.05 -9.94 24.87
N SER A 166 17.66 -10.67 25.94
CA SER A 166 18.59 -11.26 26.90
C SER A 166 19.13 -12.63 26.48
N GLY A 167 18.56 -13.25 25.47
CA GLY A 167 18.85 -14.64 25.09
C GLY A 167 18.40 -15.67 26.11
N SER A 168 17.49 -15.31 27.02
CA SER A 168 16.99 -16.17 28.08
C SER A 168 15.47 -16.15 28.13
N MET A 169 14.85 -17.32 28.17
CA MET A 169 13.38 -17.45 28.30
C MET A 169 12.89 -17.30 29.74
N GLU A 170 13.74 -16.94 30.70
CA GLU A 170 13.33 -16.73 32.10
C GLU A 170 12.17 -15.75 32.27
N PRO A 171 12.13 -14.60 31.54
CA PRO A 171 10.98 -13.69 31.62
C PRO A 171 9.64 -14.31 31.21
N CYS A 172 9.67 -15.43 30.47
CA CYS A 172 8.48 -16.12 29.98
C CYS A 172 7.96 -17.19 30.92
N LYS A 173 8.72 -17.57 31.95
CA LYS A 173 8.42 -18.67 32.87
C LYS A 173 7.66 -18.20 34.10
N GLY A 174 7.19 -19.13 34.91
CA GLY A 174 6.68 -18.87 36.26
C GLY A 174 5.21 -18.48 36.36
N SER A 175 4.49 -18.34 35.26
CA SER A 175 3.04 -18.14 35.26
C SER A 175 2.33 -18.95 34.16
N SER A 176 1.07 -19.27 34.41
CA SER A 176 0.20 -19.87 33.40
C SER A 176 -1.07 -19.03 33.27
N PRO A 177 -1.37 -18.45 32.11
CA PRO A 177 -0.60 -18.52 30.87
C PRO A 177 0.74 -17.77 30.95
N SER A 178 1.71 -18.13 30.08
CA SER A 178 2.98 -17.43 29.97
C SER A 178 2.80 -15.94 29.71
N PRO A 179 3.59 -15.03 30.37
CA PRO A 179 3.53 -13.61 30.08
C PRO A 179 4.10 -13.25 28.69
N CYS A 180 4.83 -14.18 28.09
CA CYS A 180 5.32 -14.03 26.73
C CYS A 180 4.23 -14.33 25.71
N ALA A 181 4.03 -13.41 24.79
CA ALA A 181 3.09 -13.56 23.70
C ALA A 181 3.65 -12.92 22.43
N LEU A 182 3.38 -13.51 21.30
CA LEU A 182 3.51 -12.89 19.99
C LEU A 182 2.10 -12.61 19.48
N GLU A 183 1.81 -11.33 19.24
CA GLU A 183 0.52 -10.88 18.73
C GLU A 183 0.66 -10.48 17.28
N ALA A 184 -0.31 -10.86 16.46
CA ALA A 184 -0.43 -10.46 15.08
C ALA A 184 -1.84 -9.95 14.80
N SER A 185 -1.98 -8.89 14.03
CA SER A 185 -3.27 -8.39 13.58
C SER A 185 -3.14 -7.75 12.20
N GLY A 186 -4.27 -7.62 11.49
CA GLY A 186 -4.31 -6.96 10.20
C GLY A 186 -5.62 -7.18 9.49
N SER A 187 -5.81 -6.44 8.42
CA SER A 187 -6.93 -6.63 7.51
C SER A 187 -6.48 -6.52 6.05
N TYR A 188 -7.21 -7.19 5.19
CA TYR A 188 -7.06 -7.14 3.75
C TYR A 188 -8.43 -6.99 3.10
N SER A 189 -8.52 -6.13 2.09
CA SER A 189 -9.73 -5.96 1.29
C SER A 189 -9.39 -5.90 -0.19
N THR A 190 -10.25 -6.43 -1.03
CA THR A 190 -10.14 -6.33 -2.49
C THR A 190 -11.51 -6.28 -3.14
N GLY A 191 -11.59 -5.63 -4.28
CA GLY A 191 -12.86 -5.48 -4.99
C GLY A 191 -12.74 -4.68 -6.28
N ILE A 192 -13.90 -4.39 -6.83
CA ILE A 192 -14.07 -3.51 -8.00
C ILE A 192 -14.81 -2.25 -7.57
N SER A 193 -14.54 -1.14 -8.23
CA SER A 193 -15.18 0.13 -7.92
C SER A 193 -15.63 0.86 -9.18
N LEU A 194 -16.68 1.65 -9.01
CA LEU A 194 -17.18 2.57 -10.01
C LEU A 194 -17.35 3.94 -9.36
N ALA A 195 -16.67 4.94 -9.90
CA ALA A 195 -16.75 6.30 -9.42
C ALA A 195 -17.33 7.23 -10.47
N LEU A 196 -18.21 8.12 -10.04
CA LEU A 196 -18.68 9.26 -10.81
C LEU A 196 -18.11 10.53 -10.17
N GLY A 197 -17.38 11.31 -10.96
CA GLY A 197 -16.82 12.59 -10.55
C GLY A 197 -17.38 13.73 -11.37
N PHE A 198 -17.50 14.87 -10.70
CA PHE A 198 -17.92 16.13 -11.31
C PHE A 198 -17.05 17.27 -10.77
N ALA A 199 -16.60 18.14 -11.67
CA ALA A 199 -15.91 19.37 -11.31
C ALA A 199 -16.37 20.53 -12.21
N ALA A 200 -16.35 21.73 -11.66
CA ALA A 200 -16.70 22.94 -12.40
C ALA A 200 -15.83 24.13 -11.99
N PRO A 201 -15.55 25.05 -12.93
CA PRO A 201 -14.97 26.32 -12.57
C PRO A 201 -16.01 27.18 -11.85
N LEU A 202 -15.56 27.92 -10.85
CA LEU A 202 -16.31 29.01 -10.24
C LEU A 202 -16.08 30.32 -10.99
N PRO A 203 -16.92 31.36 -10.78
CA PRO A 203 -16.62 32.69 -11.28
C PRO A 203 -15.22 33.13 -10.84
N GLU A 204 -14.53 33.82 -11.75
CA GLU A 204 -13.19 34.32 -11.49
C GLU A 204 -13.14 35.23 -10.26
N VAL A 205 -12.20 34.97 -9.36
CA VAL A 205 -11.92 35.82 -8.21
C VAL A 205 -10.73 36.70 -8.56
N PRO A 206 -10.93 38.04 -8.62
CA PRO A 206 -9.82 38.97 -9.00
C PRO A 206 -8.59 38.73 -8.08
N GLY A 207 -7.44 38.55 -8.69
CA GLY A 207 -6.15 38.37 -7.99
C GLY A 207 -5.86 36.98 -7.48
N LEU A 208 -6.84 36.02 -7.52
CA LEU A 208 -6.63 34.63 -7.09
C LEU A 208 -6.46 33.65 -8.26
N GLY A 209 -6.90 34.02 -9.46
CA GLY A 209 -6.94 33.12 -10.60
C GLY A 209 -8.27 32.36 -10.69
N LYS A 210 -8.28 31.29 -11.46
CA LYS A 210 -9.48 30.49 -11.72
C LYS A 210 -9.64 29.39 -10.67
N VAL A 211 -10.78 29.42 -9.98
CA VAL A 211 -11.08 28.46 -8.91
C VAL A 211 -11.94 27.34 -9.46
N TYR A 212 -11.65 26.11 -9.08
CA TYR A 212 -12.40 24.90 -9.44
C TYR A 212 -12.87 24.20 -8.17
N VAL A 213 -14.07 23.64 -8.24
CA VAL A 213 -14.62 22.78 -7.19
C VAL A 213 -15.01 21.44 -7.79
N GLY A 214 -14.90 20.37 -7.02
CA GLY A 214 -15.26 19.04 -7.49
C GLY A 214 -15.75 18.13 -6.37
N ALA A 215 -16.55 17.16 -6.79
CA ALA A 215 -17.04 16.09 -5.94
C ALA A 215 -16.94 14.75 -6.67
N ARG A 216 -16.74 13.67 -5.92
CA ARG A 216 -16.74 12.30 -6.43
C ARG A 216 -17.52 11.41 -5.49
N ALA A 217 -18.39 10.58 -6.05
CA ALA A 217 -19.01 9.47 -5.34
C ALA A 217 -18.50 8.16 -5.97
N GLU A 218 -18.12 7.20 -5.13
CA GLU A 218 -17.60 5.92 -5.57
C GLU A 218 -18.29 4.79 -4.83
N GLY A 219 -18.95 3.92 -5.60
CA GLY A 219 -19.50 2.66 -5.13
C GLY A 219 -18.51 1.53 -5.37
N PHE A 220 -18.50 0.52 -4.51
CA PHE A 220 -17.68 -0.66 -4.73
C PHE A 220 -18.40 -1.95 -4.39
N TYR A 221 -17.98 -3.02 -5.09
CA TYR A 221 -18.34 -4.40 -4.83
C TYR A 221 -17.09 -5.15 -4.37
N GLY A 222 -17.17 -5.73 -3.16
CA GLY A 222 -16.06 -6.45 -2.55
C GLY A 222 -15.92 -7.86 -3.11
N LEU A 223 -14.72 -8.20 -3.53
CA LEU A 223 -14.35 -9.56 -3.94
C LEU A 223 -13.82 -10.37 -2.77
N GLY A 224 -13.17 -9.73 -1.81
CA GLY A 224 -12.64 -10.37 -0.62
C GLY A 224 -12.36 -9.40 0.50
N TYR A 225 -12.59 -9.83 1.72
CA TYR A 225 -12.23 -9.14 2.95
C TYR A 225 -11.81 -10.14 4.01
N THR A 226 -10.69 -9.88 4.65
CA THR A 226 -10.29 -10.57 5.86
C THR A 226 -9.76 -9.57 6.87
N GLU A 227 -10.08 -9.79 8.13
CA GLU A 227 -9.56 -9.03 9.26
C GLU A 227 -9.41 -9.99 10.42
N GLY A 228 -8.29 -9.89 11.12
CA GLY A 228 -8.09 -10.80 12.23
C GLY A 228 -6.98 -10.40 13.17
N SER A 229 -6.96 -11.12 14.28
CA SER A 229 -5.89 -11.11 15.26
C SER A 229 -5.57 -12.53 15.69
N ALA A 230 -4.31 -12.76 15.98
CA ALA A 230 -3.81 -14.02 16.52
C ALA A 230 -2.82 -13.73 17.64
N GLU A 231 -2.79 -14.62 18.61
CA GLU A 231 -1.85 -14.60 19.73
C GLU A 231 -1.24 -15.99 19.85
N ALA A 232 0.08 -16.06 20.00
CA ALA A 232 0.81 -17.28 20.30
C ALA A 232 1.60 -17.09 21.60
N ARG A 233 1.48 -18.05 22.53
CA ARG A 233 2.19 -18.06 23.82
C ARG A 233 3.01 -19.34 23.94
N PRO A 234 4.31 -19.27 24.27
CA PRO A 234 5.12 -20.45 24.49
C PRO A 234 4.62 -21.23 25.72
N THR A 235 4.63 -22.55 25.63
CA THR A 235 4.41 -23.46 26.76
C THR A 235 5.72 -24.13 27.16
N PHE A 236 5.90 -24.39 28.45
CA PHE A 236 7.14 -24.91 28.99
C PHE A 236 6.93 -26.24 29.65
N ASP A 237 7.93 -27.12 29.55
CA ASP A 237 7.99 -28.38 30.31
C ASP A 237 8.39 -28.13 31.78
N GLN A 238 8.43 -29.18 32.57
CA GLN A 238 8.85 -29.11 33.99
C GLN A 238 10.30 -28.65 34.19
N ASN A 239 11.12 -28.78 33.16
CA ASN A 239 12.52 -28.35 33.16
C ASN A 239 12.68 -26.89 32.66
N GLY A 240 11.58 -26.26 32.26
CA GLY A 240 11.60 -24.89 31.73
C GLY A 240 12.03 -24.79 30.27
N ASN A 241 12.03 -25.87 29.51
CA ASN A 241 12.27 -25.83 28.06
C ASN A 241 10.96 -25.56 27.33
N VAL A 242 11.02 -24.88 26.20
CA VAL A 242 9.86 -24.66 25.33
C VAL A 242 9.38 -25.99 24.80
N GLN A 243 8.14 -26.37 25.13
CA GLN A 243 7.50 -27.60 24.70
C GLN A 243 6.59 -27.40 23.50
N GLY A 244 6.02 -26.19 23.36
CA GLY A 244 5.10 -25.84 22.28
C GLY A 244 4.58 -24.43 22.40
N ALA A 245 3.44 -24.17 21.79
CA ALA A 245 2.75 -22.89 21.93
C ALA A 245 1.24 -23.08 22.02
N GLU A 246 0.61 -22.28 22.84
CA GLU A 246 -0.83 -22.08 22.86
C GLU A 246 -1.20 -20.99 21.86
N TYR A 247 -2.26 -21.22 21.09
CA TYR A 247 -2.75 -20.29 20.09
C TYR A 247 -4.15 -19.83 20.43
N ARG A 248 -4.41 -18.56 20.18
CA ARG A 248 -5.75 -17.99 20.15
C ARG A 248 -5.85 -17.12 18.92
N TYR A 249 -6.97 -17.19 18.20
CA TYR A 249 -7.19 -16.33 17.06
C TYR A 249 -8.66 -16.01 16.89
N ARG A 250 -8.88 -14.87 16.30
CA ARG A 250 -10.17 -14.43 15.81
C ARG A 250 -9.97 -13.82 14.46
N TYR A 251 -10.66 -14.30 13.46
CA TYR A 251 -10.67 -13.70 12.15
C TYR A 251 -12.05 -13.69 11.55
N PHE A 252 -12.29 -12.70 10.71
CA PHE A 252 -13.45 -12.60 9.85
C PHE A 252 -12.98 -12.80 8.41
N LEU A 253 -13.69 -13.59 7.64
CA LEU A 253 -13.42 -13.91 6.25
C LEU A 253 -14.70 -13.72 5.43
N SER A 254 -14.58 -12.99 4.34
CA SER A 254 -15.64 -12.80 3.35
C SER A 254 -15.03 -12.86 1.96
N TYR A 255 -15.68 -13.53 1.03
CA TYR A 255 -15.34 -13.52 -0.39
C TYR A 255 -16.59 -13.62 -1.24
N ALA A 256 -16.52 -13.09 -2.47
CA ALA A 256 -17.65 -13.06 -3.38
C ALA A 256 -18.19 -14.48 -3.65
N PRO A 257 -19.51 -14.69 -3.72
CA PRO A 257 -20.12 -16.01 -3.85
C PRO A 257 -19.58 -16.86 -5.00
N PHE A 258 -19.22 -16.25 -6.12
CA PHE A 258 -18.66 -16.99 -7.25
C PHE A 258 -17.27 -17.61 -6.99
N MET A 259 -16.59 -17.18 -5.93
CA MET A 259 -15.29 -17.73 -5.51
C MET A 259 -15.42 -18.93 -4.57
N GLU A 260 -16.65 -19.32 -4.17
CA GLU A 260 -16.87 -20.39 -3.19
C GLU A 260 -16.32 -21.74 -3.66
N GLY A 261 -16.38 -22.01 -4.95
CA GLY A 261 -15.80 -23.25 -5.52
C GLY A 261 -14.27 -23.32 -5.43
N THR A 262 -13.60 -22.17 -5.34
CA THR A 262 -12.12 -22.08 -5.31
C THR A 262 -11.60 -21.94 -3.88
N LEU A 263 -12.28 -21.17 -3.03
CA LEU A 263 -11.80 -20.82 -1.69
C LEU A 263 -12.45 -21.64 -0.57
N GLY A 264 -13.34 -22.56 -0.91
CA GLY A 264 -14.02 -23.45 0.05
C GLY A 264 -15.36 -22.88 0.53
N GLN A 265 -16.12 -23.71 1.27
CA GLN A 265 -17.47 -23.37 1.69
C GLN A 265 -17.50 -22.58 3.01
N GLY A 266 -18.49 -21.71 3.15
CA GLY A 266 -18.93 -21.14 4.42
C GLY A 266 -18.66 -19.66 4.64
N ALA A 267 -17.70 -19.05 3.96
CA ALA A 267 -17.40 -17.61 4.10
C ALA A 267 -17.84 -16.77 2.88
N ALA A 268 -18.51 -17.40 1.90
CA ALA A 268 -19.08 -16.69 0.76
C ALA A 268 -20.13 -15.68 1.25
N GLY A 269 -20.00 -14.44 0.81
CA GLY A 269 -20.86 -13.33 1.22
C GLY A 269 -20.70 -12.12 0.31
N GLN A 270 -21.55 -11.13 0.49
CA GLN A 270 -21.51 -9.91 -0.30
C GLN A 270 -20.73 -8.83 0.46
N GLY A 271 -19.82 -8.17 -0.26
CA GLY A 271 -19.17 -6.95 0.16
C GLY A 271 -19.66 -5.77 -0.69
N TYR A 272 -20.04 -4.68 -0.08
CA TYR A 272 -20.35 -3.45 -0.79
C TYR A 272 -20.11 -2.21 0.07
N GLY A 273 -19.93 -1.09 -0.58
CA GLY A 273 -19.75 0.16 0.13
C GLY A 273 -19.84 1.37 -0.79
N LEU A 274 -19.75 2.51 -0.15
CA LEU A 274 -19.80 3.82 -0.78
C LEU A 274 -18.79 4.73 -0.11
N ARG A 275 -18.17 5.62 -0.89
CA ARG A 275 -17.37 6.73 -0.38
C ARG A 275 -17.62 8.00 -1.17
N ALA A 276 -17.36 9.14 -0.55
CA ALA A 276 -17.46 10.43 -1.19
C ALA A 276 -16.21 11.27 -0.92
N ASP A 277 -15.79 12.01 -1.93
CA ASP A 277 -14.63 12.89 -1.90
C ASP A 277 -15.05 14.28 -2.37
N LEU A 278 -14.35 15.30 -1.86
CA LEU A 278 -14.51 16.70 -2.26
C LEU A 278 -13.15 17.31 -2.60
N GLY A 279 -13.16 18.34 -3.42
CA GLY A 279 -11.95 19.04 -3.79
C GLY A 279 -12.16 20.46 -4.20
N VAL A 280 -11.12 21.25 -3.99
CA VAL A 280 -10.98 22.64 -4.48
C VAL A 280 -9.61 22.74 -5.11
N ALA A 281 -9.51 23.50 -6.21
CA ALA A 281 -8.24 23.81 -6.85
C ALA A 281 -8.24 25.24 -7.40
N VAL A 282 -7.06 25.82 -7.48
CA VAL A 282 -6.86 27.16 -8.01
C VAL A 282 -5.77 27.10 -9.07
N ASP A 283 -6.03 27.72 -10.23
CA ASP A 283 -5.06 27.91 -11.30
C ASP A 283 -4.75 29.41 -11.43
N GLY A 284 -3.54 29.77 -11.07
CA GLY A 284 -3.00 31.13 -11.20
C GLY A 284 -2.13 31.30 -12.44
N GLY A 285 -2.13 30.32 -13.38
CA GLY A 285 -1.31 30.32 -14.59
C GLY A 285 0.08 29.76 -14.35
N GLU A 286 0.98 30.51 -13.73
CA GLU A 286 2.32 30.02 -13.37
C GLU A 286 2.33 29.16 -12.11
N TRP A 287 1.28 29.24 -11.30
CA TRP A 287 1.14 28.47 -10.07
C TRP A 287 -0.22 27.79 -9.99
N ALA A 288 -0.26 26.69 -9.27
CA ALA A 288 -1.48 25.96 -9.01
C ALA A 288 -1.46 25.45 -7.55
N LEU A 289 -2.64 25.44 -6.93
CA LEU A 289 -2.85 24.89 -5.58
C LEU A 289 -4.06 24.00 -5.57
N GLY A 290 -4.08 22.98 -4.73
CA GLY A 290 -5.22 22.11 -4.55
C GLY A 290 -5.38 21.63 -3.11
N LEU A 291 -6.64 21.53 -2.70
CA LEU A 291 -7.06 20.92 -1.44
C LEU A 291 -8.08 19.83 -1.75
N GLY A 292 -7.74 18.58 -1.45
CA GLY A 292 -8.61 17.42 -1.59
C GLY A 292 -8.96 16.83 -0.22
N ALA A 293 -10.19 16.37 -0.08
CA ALA A 293 -10.65 15.62 1.07
C ALA A 293 -11.30 14.32 0.57
N ARG A 294 -10.71 13.18 0.91
CA ARG A 294 -11.14 11.85 0.48
C ARG A 294 -11.80 11.10 1.63
N ASN A 295 -12.67 10.16 1.27
CA ASN A 295 -13.35 9.29 2.22
C ASN A 295 -14.13 10.06 3.32
N LEU A 296 -14.70 11.21 2.99
CA LEU A 296 -15.48 12.03 3.94
C LEU A 296 -16.70 11.29 4.46
N LEU A 297 -17.32 10.46 3.61
CA LEU A 297 -18.48 9.64 3.92
C LEU A 297 -18.20 8.24 3.38
N GLY A 298 -17.46 7.43 4.13
CA GLY A 298 -17.09 6.07 3.72
C GLY A 298 -17.74 5.01 4.60
N PHE A 299 -18.32 3.99 4.01
CA PHE A 299 -18.67 2.77 4.70
C PHE A 299 -18.47 1.55 3.81
N ALA A 300 -18.15 0.44 4.44
CA ALA A 300 -18.18 -0.88 3.82
C ALA A 300 -18.96 -1.84 4.69
N ARG A 301 -19.70 -2.71 4.06
CA ARG A 301 -20.40 -3.81 4.71
C ARG A 301 -19.99 -5.12 4.06
N TRP A 302 -19.66 -6.08 4.88
CA TRP A 302 -19.19 -7.39 4.48
C TRP A 302 -20.00 -8.47 5.17
N GLU A 303 -20.56 -9.40 4.41
CA GLU A 303 -21.19 -10.60 4.93
C GLU A 303 -20.20 -11.75 4.84
N GLY A 304 -20.04 -12.51 5.90
CA GLY A 304 -19.02 -13.54 5.92
C GLY A 304 -19.05 -14.41 7.16
N LEU A 305 -17.94 -15.07 7.42
CA LEU A 305 -17.72 -16.00 8.50
C LEU A 305 -16.76 -15.41 9.52
N GLU A 306 -17.18 -15.33 10.76
CA GLU A 306 -16.28 -15.08 11.89
C GLU A 306 -15.87 -16.43 12.50
N VAL A 307 -14.58 -16.60 12.69
CA VAL A 307 -13.97 -17.77 13.30
C VAL A 307 -13.21 -17.33 14.53
N VAL A 308 -13.50 -17.95 15.65
CA VAL A 308 -12.85 -17.71 16.94
C VAL A 308 -12.34 -19.01 17.51
N TYR A 309 -11.04 -19.08 17.76
CA TYR A 309 -10.40 -20.17 18.50
C TYR A 309 -9.86 -19.63 19.82
N ASN A 310 -10.34 -20.17 20.92
CA ASN A 310 -10.02 -19.72 22.27
C ASN A 310 -8.90 -20.52 22.97
N GLY A 311 -8.22 -21.37 22.24
CA GLY A 311 -7.20 -22.29 22.78
C GLY A 311 -7.73 -23.72 23.02
N THR A 312 -9.05 -23.95 23.02
CA THR A 312 -9.67 -25.26 23.23
C THR A 312 -10.68 -25.65 22.18
N ALA A 313 -11.48 -24.70 21.73
CA ALA A 313 -12.52 -24.93 20.75
C ALA A 313 -12.57 -23.82 19.71
N GLU A 314 -12.91 -24.21 18.49
CA GLU A 314 -13.18 -23.27 17.39
C GLU A 314 -14.70 -23.10 17.23
N THR A 315 -15.12 -21.85 17.17
CA THR A 315 -16.51 -21.49 16.87
C THR A 315 -16.55 -20.74 15.54
N ARG A 316 -17.58 -21.04 14.75
CA ARG A 316 -17.80 -20.43 13.43
C ARG A 316 -19.18 -19.82 13.38
N THR A 317 -19.27 -18.53 13.09
CA THR A 317 -20.54 -17.82 13.08
C THR A 317 -20.65 -16.97 11.82
N ARG A 318 -21.71 -17.13 11.05
CA ARG A 318 -22.01 -16.19 9.96
C ARG A 318 -22.46 -14.88 10.54
N THR A 319 -21.85 -13.81 10.10
CA THR A 319 -22.14 -12.47 10.60
C THR A 319 -21.91 -11.43 9.51
N THR A 320 -22.34 -10.21 9.81
CA THR A 320 -22.09 -9.05 8.98
C THR A 320 -21.12 -8.13 9.73
N LYS A 321 -20.08 -7.70 9.04
CA LYS A 321 -19.11 -6.74 9.57
C LYS A 321 -19.20 -5.44 8.80
N ARG A 322 -19.15 -4.35 9.53
CA ARG A 322 -18.93 -3.03 8.95
C ARG A 322 -17.45 -2.69 9.13
N SER A 323 -16.79 -2.32 8.05
CA SER A 323 -15.45 -1.77 8.11
C SER A 323 -15.50 -0.31 7.64
N ASP A 324 -14.72 0.53 8.29
CA ASP A 324 -14.42 1.85 7.76
C ASP A 324 -13.33 1.63 6.70
N LEU A 325 -13.67 1.84 5.44
CA LEU A 325 -12.76 1.61 4.31
C LEU A 325 -11.48 2.42 4.43
N SER A 326 -11.57 3.57 5.04
CA SER A 326 -10.46 4.39 5.53
C SER A 326 -11.05 5.60 6.27
N ALA A 327 -10.35 6.10 7.26
CA ALA A 327 -10.67 7.41 7.83
C ALA A 327 -10.45 8.52 6.78
N PRO A 328 -11.02 9.71 6.94
CA PRO A 328 -10.80 10.82 6.04
C PRO A 328 -9.33 11.11 5.81
N GLU A 329 -8.97 11.38 4.56
CA GLU A 329 -7.63 11.77 4.14
C GLU A 329 -7.71 13.14 3.47
N PHE A 330 -6.77 14.00 3.81
CA PHE A 330 -6.66 15.35 3.26
C PHE A 330 -5.37 15.45 2.46
N LEU A 331 -5.47 16.01 1.27
CA LEU A 331 -4.36 16.35 0.39
C LEU A 331 -4.28 17.87 0.26
N LEU A 332 -3.10 18.41 0.50
CA LEU A 332 -2.73 19.77 0.09
C LEU A 332 -1.58 19.64 -0.89
N ASN A 333 -1.70 20.18 -2.09
CA ASN A 333 -0.62 20.16 -3.06
C ASN A 333 -0.53 21.47 -3.84
N GLY A 334 0.66 21.74 -4.38
CA GLY A 334 0.90 22.93 -5.17
C GLY A 334 2.07 22.76 -6.11
N ALA A 335 2.08 23.59 -7.14
CA ALA A 335 3.16 23.66 -8.11
C ALA A 335 3.38 25.11 -8.54
N TYR A 336 4.62 25.44 -8.85
CA TYR A 336 5.02 26.73 -9.41
C TYR A 336 5.97 26.51 -10.58
N ARG A 337 5.64 27.09 -11.73
CA ARG A 337 6.43 27.02 -12.96
C ARG A 337 7.19 28.32 -13.16
N LEU A 338 8.49 28.23 -13.16
CA LEU A 338 9.40 29.32 -13.42
C LEU A 338 9.92 29.21 -14.86
N PRO A 339 9.53 30.11 -15.80
CA PRO A 339 10.14 30.15 -17.11
C PRO A 339 11.59 30.64 -16.98
N LEU A 340 12.51 29.98 -17.70
CA LEU A 340 13.91 30.31 -17.74
C LEU A 340 14.27 30.73 -19.18
N GLU A 341 15.42 31.39 -19.36
CA GLU A 341 15.92 31.75 -20.73
C GLU A 341 16.03 30.50 -21.62
N VAL A 342 16.38 29.35 -21.02
CA VAL A 342 16.43 28.08 -21.71
C VAL A 342 15.63 27.06 -20.86
N GLY A 343 14.45 26.65 -21.37
CA GLY A 343 13.61 25.68 -20.72
C GLY A 343 12.71 26.25 -19.62
N SER A 344 12.27 25.39 -18.69
CA SER A 344 11.45 25.80 -17.54
C SER A 344 11.78 24.95 -16.32
N LEU A 345 11.61 25.53 -15.14
CA LEU A 345 11.73 24.84 -13.85
C LEU A 345 10.35 24.76 -13.20
N LEU A 346 9.91 23.55 -12.89
CA LEU A 346 8.70 23.28 -12.10
C LEU A 346 9.12 22.88 -10.68
N LEU A 347 8.61 23.62 -9.70
CA LEU A 347 8.72 23.29 -8.28
C LEU A 347 7.37 22.79 -7.81
N ALA A 348 7.34 21.71 -7.05
CA ALA A 348 6.10 21.16 -6.56
C ALA A 348 6.26 20.62 -5.14
N ALA A 349 5.16 20.69 -4.38
CA ALA A 349 5.07 20.13 -3.04
C ALA A 349 3.69 19.52 -2.79
N ASP A 350 3.64 18.49 -1.98
CA ASP A 350 2.39 18.00 -1.42
C ASP A 350 2.53 17.59 0.05
N ALA A 351 1.38 17.57 0.72
CA ALA A 351 1.24 17.08 2.08
C ALA A 351 -0.08 16.28 2.18
N ARG A 352 0.00 15.10 2.77
CA ARG A 352 -1.14 14.21 3.02
C ARG A 352 -1.30 13.96 4.51
N PHE A 353 -2.53 14.00 5.00
CA PHE A 353 -2.87 13.83 6.42
C PHE A 353 -4.13 13.01 6.55
N GLY A 354 -4.28 12.27 7.62
CA GLY A 354 -5.53 11.59 7.96
C GLY A 354 -5.34 10.14 8.38
N SER A 355 -5.97 9.21 7.69
CA SER A 355 -6.01 7.79 8.04
C SER A 355 -4.67 7.08 7.95
N THR A 356 -3.77 7.60 7.11
CA THR A 356 -2.41 7.09 6.95
C THR A 356 -1.41 7.96 7.69
N ALA A 357 -0.18 7.48 7.85
CA ALA A 357 0.91 8.30 8.34
C ALA A 357 1.03 9.57 7.48
N PRO A 358 1.29 10.74 8.08
CA PRO A 358 1.51 11.95 7.33
C PRO A 358 2.60 11.74 6.28
N ALA A 359 2.36 12.24 5.07
CA ALA A 359 3.32 12.21 4.00
C ALA A 359 3.58 13.62 3.48
N PHE A 360 4.83 13.93 3.17
CA PHE A 360 5.27 15.21 2.64
C PHE A 360 6.22 14.95 1.48
N HIS A 361 6.00 15.63 0.35
CA HIS A 361 6.89 15.50 -0.79
C HIS A 361 7.27 16.87 -1.33
N LEU A 362 8.52 16.97 -1.77
CA LEU A 362 9.04 18.10 -2.53
C LEU A 362 9.66 17.56 -3.80
N GLY A 363 9.38 18.21 -4.92
CA GLY A 363 9.90 17.80 -6.21
C GLY A 363 10.27 18.99 -7.08
N LEU A 364 11.20 18.73 -7.97
CA LEU A 364 11.58 19.65 -9.01
C LEU A 364 11.70 18.92 -10.36
N GLU A 365 11.34 19.62 -11.43
CA GLU A 365 11.56 19.18 -12.80
C GLU A 365 12.15 20.31 -13.61
N TYR A 366 13.26 20.06 -14.28
CA TYR A 366 13.82 20.95 -15.28
C TYR A 366 13.53 20.39 -16.67
N SER A 367 12.79 21.15 -17.46
CA SER A 367 12.39 20.78 -18.83
C SER A 367 13.20 21.56 -19.84
N LEU A 368 13.84 20.83 -20.76
CA LEU A 368 14.68 21.38 -21.83
C LEU A 368 14.33 20.71 -23.17
N GLY A 369 13.55 21.40 -23.99
CA GLY A 369 13.03 20.80 -25.22
C GLY A 369 12.26 19.51 -24.91
N PRO A 370 12.62 18.36 -25.53
CA PRO A 370 11.96 17.09 -25.26
C PRO A 370 12.42 16.42 -23.95
N TRP A 371 13.47 16.93 -23.31
CA TRP A 371 14.05 16.32 -22.11
C TRP A 371 13.46 16.89 -20.84
N ALA A 372 13.25 16.02 -19.85
CA ALA A 372 12.88 16.40 -18.50
C ALA A 372 13.82 15.71 -17.50
N LEU A 373 14.42 16.48 -16.59
CA LEU A 373 15.20 15.99 -15.48
C LEU A 373 14.45 16.25 -14.19
N ARG A 374 14.34 15.23 -13.35
CA ARG A 374 13.52 15.26 -12.14
C ARG A 374 14.31 14.88 -10.92
N ALA A 375 14.07 15.57 -9.82
CA ALA A 375 14.54 15.17 -8.53
C ALA A 375 13.44 15.41 -7.49
N GLY A 376 13.52 14.70 -6.37
CA GLY A 376 12.57 14.93 -5.28
C GLY A 376 12.93 14.16 -4.03
N VAL A 377 12.31 14.59 -2.95
CA VAL A 377 12.41 13.99 -1.63
C VAL A 377 11.01 13.81 -1.07
N GLY A 378 10.79 12.69 -0.41
CA GLY A 378 9.54 12.38 0.28
C GLY A 378 9.80 11.91 1.70
N LEU A 379 8.88 12.25 2.59
CA LEU A 379 8.81 11.71 3.95
C LEU A 379 7.48 10.98 4.09
N GLU A 380 7.50 9.68 4.02
CA GLU A 380 6.32 8.82 4.12
C GLU A 380 6.67 7.61 4.98
N GLY A 381 6.61 7.81 6.32
CA GLY A 381 7.07 6.83 7.30
C GLY A 381 8.60 6.73 7.40
N GLY A 382 9.33 7.05 6.34
CA GLY A 382 10.78 7.17 6.23
C GLY A 382 11.17 8.18 5.16
N LEU A 383 12.43 8.55 5.10
CA LEU A 383 12.94 9.48 4.11
C LEU A 383 13.22 8.74 2.79
N GLY A 384 12.58 9.17 1.72
CA GLY A 384 12.77 8.67 0.37
C GLY A 384 13.32 9.72 -0.58
N PHE A 385 14.07 9.30 -1.58
CA PHE A 385 14.61 10.16 -2.64
C PHE A 385 14.19 9.61 -3.99
N GLY A 386 14.05 10.52 -4.96
CA GLY A 386 13.78 10.14 -6.35
C GLY A 386 14.60 10.99 -7.31
N LEU A 387 15.16 10.33 -8.31
CA LEU A 387 15.77 10.97 -9.48
C LEU A 387 15.10 10.40 -10.73
N GLY A 388 14.91 11.23 -11.74
CA GLY A 388 14.28 10.78 -12.97
C GLY A 388 14.76 11.53 -14.20
N ALA A 389 14.63 10.86 -15.32
CA ALA A 389 14.83 11.46 -16.64
C ALA A 389 13.66 11.06 -17.54
N GLY A 390 13.13 12.02 -18.29
CA GLY A 390 12.07 11.84 -19.25
C GLY A 390 12.48 12.30 -20.63
N LEU A 391 11.95 11.63 -21.64
CA LEU A 391 12.03 12.05 -23.03
C LEU A 391 10.60 12.13 -23.58
N ASN A 392 10.15 13.35 -23.86
CA ASN A 392 8.83 13.65 -24.40
C ASN A 392 8.93 13.91 -25.90
N LEU A 393 8.53 12.98 -26.69
CA LEU A 393 8.30 13.12 -28.12
C LEU A 393 6.81 13.43 -28.35
N GLU A 394 6.44 13.88 -29.55
CA GLU A 394 5.05 14.33 -29.82
C GLU A 394 4.00 13.26 -29.43
N ASP A 395 4.25 12.00 -29.79
CA ASP A 395 3.32 10.89 -29.56
C ASP A 395 3.82 9.88 -28.53
N LEU A 396 5.03 10.03 -28.00
CA LEU A 396 5.66 9.07 -27.10
C LEU A 396 6.38 9.78 -25.97
N ALA A 397 6.15 9.38 -24.75
CA ALA A 397 6.97 9.78 -23.62
C ALA A 397 7.58 8.56 -22.95
N LEU A 398 8.87 8.63 -22.68
CA LEU A 398 9.64 7.63 -21.99
C LEU A 398 10.15 8.20 -20.67
N ASP A 399 9.92 7.52 -19.58
CA ASP A 399 10.34 7.95 -18.25
C ASP A 399 11.16 6.85 -17.57
N LEU A 400 12.28 7.26 -17.00
CA LEU A 400 13.10 6.43 -16.12
C LEU A 400 13.18 7.10 -14.76
N ALA A 401 12.92 6.37 -13.69
CA ALA A 401 13.07 6.85 -12.34
C ALA A 401 13.91 5.89 -11.49
N LEU A 402 14.77 6.45 -10.67
CA LEU A 402 15.46 5.81 -9.56
C LEU A 402 14.83 6.33 -8.28
N THR A 403 14.39 5.43 -7.43
CA THR A 403 13.69 5.78 -6.19
C THR A 403 14.27 5.04 -5.00
N THR A 404 14.09 5.63 -3.84
CA THR A 404 14.29 4.94 -2.58
C THR A 404 13.00 4.98 -1.77
N HIS A 405 12.71 3.95 -1.02
CA HIS A 405 11.63 3.95 -0.03
C HIS A 405 12.02 3.08 1.17
N GLU A 406 11.31 3.24 2.26
CA GLU A 406 11.49 2.38 3.43
C GLU A 406 10.67 1.10 3.25
N ALA A 407 11.26 -0.05 3.56
CA ALA A 407 10.54 -1.32 3.53
C ALA A 407 9.45 -1.32 4.61
N PRO A 408 8.17 -1.56 4.26
CA PRO A 408 7.05 -1.21 5.11
C PRO A 408 6.92 -2.01 6.41
N LEU A 409 7.47 -3.23 6.48
CA LEU A 409 7.33 -4.09 7.66
C LEU A 409 8.63 -4.33 8.41
N VAL A 410 9.76 -4.22 7.74
CA VAL A 410 11.09 -4.54 8.32
C VAL A 410 11.98 -3.32 8.49
N GLY A 411 11.57 -2.17 7.98
CA GLY A 411 12.44 -0.99 7.91
C GLY A 411 13.58 -1.18 6.90
N GLY A 412 14.49 -0.22 6.88
CA GLY A 412 15.59 -0.22 5.93
C GLY A 412 15.24 0.42 4.58
N THR A 413 16.26 0.90 3.87
CA THR A 413 16.08 1.60 2.59
C THR A 413 16.14 0.62 1.43
N VAL A 414 15.13 0.63 0.59
CA VAL A 414 15.05 -0.14 -0.65
C VAL A 414 15.29 0.80 -1.83
N TYR A 415 16.04 0.34 -2.80
CA TYR A 415 16.30 1.05 -4.05
C TYR A 415 15.45 0.46 -5.16
N GLY A 416 14.77 1.33 -5.90
CA GLY A 416 13.89 0.93 -7.00
C GLY A 416 14.24 1.61 -8.31
N VAL A 417 13.95 0.94 -9.41
CA VAL A 417 14.00 1.49 -10.77
C VAL A 417 12.61 1.34 -11.36
N ALA A 418 12.05 2.43 -11.89
CA ALA A 418 10.76 2.44 -12.55
C ALA A 418 10.90 2.90 -14.00
N LEU A 419 10.20 2.24 -14.90
CA LEU A 419 10.11 2.59 -16.32
C LEU A 419 8.66 2.90 -16.68
N GLY A 420 8.45 4.03 -17.35
CA GLY A 420 7.15 4.44 -17.88
C GLY A 420 7.21 4.65 -19.37
N VAL A 421 6.16 4.25 -20.07
CA VAL A 421 5.94 4.50 -21.50
C VAL A 421 4.53 5.05 -21.64
N ASN A 422 4.40 6.26 -22.17
CA ASN A 422 3.12 6.94 -22.43
C ASN A 422 3.03 7.27 -23.91
N PHE A 423 1.85 7.09 -24.53
CA PHE A 423 1.58 7.30 -25.95
C PHE A 423 0.17 7.84 -26.20
#